data_2b0804a55fde4bdeb02d99af95a19082
#
_entry.id   2b0804a55fde4bdeb02d99af95a19082
#
_cell.length_a   1.000
_cell.length_b   1.000
_cell.length_c   1.000
_cell.angle_alpha   90.00
_cell.angle_beta   90.00
_cell.angle_gamma   90.00
#
_symmetry.space_group_name_H-M   'P 1'
#
loop_
_entity.id
_entity.type
_entity.pdbx_description
1 polymer ?
#
loop_
_entity_poly.entity_id
_entity_poly.type
_entity_poly.pdbx_seq_one_letter_code
_entity_poly.pdbx_strand_id
1 'polypeptide(L)'
;MSFYRKEDGIMKKSTKIVSLLLAAACAASMTGCGGSGSTATTTAASKAETEAASSEEAKSEAAASTDGKTYKVGICQLVQHVALDAAAQGFKDALTDALGDAVTFDEQNAQGDSNTCSTIINSFVSNKVDLILANATPALQAAQAGTNEIPVLGTAVTEYGVALGIDGFDGLVGGNISGTSDLAPLDEQAAMLHELFPDAKNVGLLYCSAEANSQYQVDTVKAALEEMGYTCEYYAFSDSNDLATITTNAATNSDVIYIPTDNTAAANTEIINNICQPAKVPVIAGEEGICSGCGVATLSISYYDLGVATGKMAVKVLTGEANISEMPVEYAPQFTKKYNKTICDALEIKVPDDYVAIEE
;
A
#
# COMPACT_ATOMS: atom_id res chain seq x y z
N MET A 1 -39.95 -28.92 34.91
CA MET A 1 -41.13 -28.97 34.04
C MET A 1 -40.73 -28.36 32.73
N SER A 2 -40.18 -29.12 31.78
CA SER A 2 -40.87 -29.95 30.78
C SER A 2 -41.79 -29.12 29.88
N PHE A 3 -41.39 -28.88 28.65
CA PHE A 3 -41.88 -29.62 27.48
C PHE A 3 -41.12 -29.21 26.19
N TYR A 4 -40.63 -30.24 25.58
CA TYR A 4 -40.26 -30.47 24.20
C TYR A 4 -41.34 -30.08 23.17
N ARG A 5 -40.98 -29.65 21.97
CA ARG A 5 -41.35 -30.37 20.74
C ARG A 5 -40.57 -29.87 19.51
N LYS A 6 -40.07 -30.86 18.83
CA LYS A 6 -39.51 -31.02 17.50
C LYS A 6 -40.63 -31.07 16.44
N GLU A 7 -40.31 -30.72 15.22
CA GLU A 7 -40.63 -31.42 13.94
C GLU A 7 -40.15 -30.56 12.79
N ASP A 8 -39.19 -30.89 12.00
CA ASP A 8 -39.07 -31.81 10.82
C ASP A 8 -39.94 -31.39 9.62
N GLY A 9 -39.32 -31.17 8.45
CA GLY A 9 -40.01 -30.99 7.17
C GLY A 9 -39.07 -30.71 6.01
N ILE A 10 -38.53 -31.78 5.48
CA ILE A 10 -37.85 -32.01 4.20
C ILE A 10 -38.65 -31.45 3.01
N MET A 11 -38.01 -30.81 2.00
CA MET A 11 -38.10 -31.33 0.62
C MET A 11 -37.12 -30.67 -0.34
N LYS A 12 -36.38 -31.57 -1.02
CA LYS A 12 -35.56 -31.37 -2.21
C LYS A 12 -36.43 -30.95 -3.40
N LYS A 13 -35.89 -30.09 -4.27
CA LYS A 13 -36.06 -30.27 -5.73
C LYS A 13 -34.85 -29.73 -6.48
N SER A 14 -34.18 -30.63 -7.15
CA SER A 14 -33.20 -30.43 -8.17
C SER A 14 -33.88 -30.09 -9.50
N THR A 15 -33.32 -29.23 -10.31
CA THR A 15 -33.58 -29.21 -11.75
C THR A 15 -32.30 -28.90 -12.49
N LYS A 16 -31.90 -29.85 -13.31
CA LYS A 16 -30.81 -29.81 -14.28
C LYS A 16 -31.28 -29.17 -15.59
N ILE A 17 -30.29 -28.92 -16.46
CA ILE A 17 -30.38 -28.82 -17.93
C ILE A 17 -30.36 -27.34 -18.40
N VAL A 18 -29.58 -26.86 -19.39
CA VAL A 18 -28.99 -27.45 -20.61
C VAL A 18 -27.88 -26.53 -21.13
N SER A 19 -26.82 -27.14 -21.60
CA SER A 19 -25.74 -26.56 -22.41
C SER A 19 -26.26 -26.09 -23.77
N LEU A 20 -25.73 -24.97 -24.27
CA LEU A 20 -25.71 -24.75 -25.71
C LEU A 20 -24.37 -24.09 -26.12
N LEU A 21 -23.58 -24.87 -26.82
CA LEU A 21 -22.42 -24.48 -27.61
C LEU A 21 -22.89 -23.73 -28.85
N LEU A 22 -22.24 -22.59 -29.18
CA LEU A 22 -22.17 -22.16 -30.56
C LEU A 22 -20.78 -21.59 -30.82
N ALA A 23 -20.02 -22.33 -31.62
CA ALA A 23 -18.80 -21.93 -32.25
C ALA A 23 -19.10 -21.29 -33.61
N ALA A 24 -18.47 -20.18 -33.94
CA ALA A 24 -18.33 -19.71 -35.33
C ALA A 24 -16.99 -19.04 -35.49
N ALA A 25 -16.15 -19.69 -36.28
CA ALA A 25 -14.90 -19.19 -36.82
C ALA A 25 -15.17 -18.47 -38.15
N CYS A 26 -14.38 -17.42 -38.49
CA CYS A 26 -14.00 -16.98 -39.85
C CYS A 26 -12.82 -16.00 -39.66
N ALA A 27 -11.60 -16.35 -39.92
CA ALA A 27 -10.85 -16.48 -41.15
C ALA A 27 -10.60 -15.16 -41.92
N ALA A 28 -9.36 -14.73 -41.80
CA ALA A 28 -8.39 -14.19 -42.75
C ALA A 28 -8.82 -13.28 -43.92
N SER A 29 -8.11 -12.18 -44.10
CA SER A 29 -7.53 -11.81 -45.38
C SER A 29 -6.34 -10.85 -45.23
N MET A 30 -5.28 -11.25 -45.93
CA MET A 30 -4.03 -10.52 -46.20
C MET A 30 -4.23 -9.51 -47.35
N THR A 31 -3.20 -8.72 -47.48
CA THR A 31 -2.60 -8.02 -48.65
C THR A 31 -2.57 -6.52 -48.42
N GLY A 32 -1.52 -5.77 -48.70
CA GLY A 32 -0.21 -5.96 -49.26
C GLY A 32 0.42 -4.63 -49.64
N CYS A 33 1.71 -4.62 -49.63
CA CYS A 33 2.66 -3.90 -50.48
C CYS A 33 2.67 -2.40 -50.70
N GLY A 34 3.87 -1.85 -50.53
CA GLY A 34 4.59 -0.95 -51.46
C GLY A 34 4.77 0.47 -50.97
N GLY A 35 5.88 1.11 -50.86
CA GLY A 35 7.14 1.08 -51.50
C GLY A 35 7.84 2.43 -51.30
N SER A 36 9.10 2.39 -51.10
CA SER A 36 10.20 3.27 -51.51
C SER A 36 10.12 4.80 -51.48
N GLY A 37 11.21 5.38 -50.96
CA GLY A 37 11.63 6.73 -51.34
C GLY A 37 12.70 7.33 -50.43
N SER A 38 13.92 7.03 -50.71
CA SER A 38 15.21 7.63 -50.35
C SER A 38 15.25 9.16 -50.50
N THR A 39 15.92 9.89 -49.64
CA THR A 39 17.13 10.65 -50.00
C THR A 39 17.76 11.35 -48.81
N ALA A 40 19.06 11.25 -48.73
CA ALA A 40 20.00 11.91 -47.83
C ALA A 40 20.33 13.35 -48.23
N THR A 41 20.83 14.17 -47.31
CA THR A 41 21.98 15.10 -47.50
C THR A 41 22.22 15.83 -46.16
N THR A 42 23.26 15.53 -45.47
CA THR A 42 24.62 16.13 -45.26
C THR A 42 24.73 17.59 -44.80
N THR A 43 25.59 17.73 -43.77
CA THR A 43 26.55 18.78 -43.39
C THR A 43 26.04 19.94 -42.56
N ALA A 44 26.69 20.45 -41.52
CA ALA A 44 28.09 20.50 -41.12
C ALA A 44 28.28 20.88 -39.67
N ALA A 45 29.44 20.65 -39.13
CA ALA A 45 29.97 20.90 -37.80
C ALA A 45 30.11 22.38 -37.46
N SER A 46 30.04 22.68 -36.16
CA SER A 46 30.86 23.71 -35.53
C SER A 46 31.23 23.34 -34.10
N LYS A 47 32.56 23.35 -33.88
CA LYS A 47 33.23 23.20 -32.59
C LYS A 47 33.12 24.48 -31.77
N ALA A 48 32.95 24.34 -30.46
CA ALA A 48 33.56 25.22 -29.48
C ALA A 48 33.80 24.44 -28.17
N GLU A 49 35.05 24.49 -27.77
CA GLU A 49 35.61 23.91 -26.54
C GLU A 49 35.30 24.78 -25.32
N THR A 50 35.37 24.08 -24.15
CA THR A 50 35.97 24.41 -22.86
C THR A 50 34.91 24.78 -21.80
N GLU A 51 34.82 24.11 -20.67
CA GLU A 51 35.75 23.86 -19.59
C GLU A 51 35.20 22.82 -18.60
N ALA A 52 36.11 22.11 -17.97
CA ALA A 52 35.89 21.07 -16.99
C ALA A 52 35.39 21.62 -15.66
N ALA A 53 34.34 21.00 -15.10
CA ALA A 53 34.10 21.03 -13.68
C ALA A 53 33.95 19.59 -13.20
N SER A 54 34.83 19.25 -12.29
CA SER A 54 34.97 18.02 -11.53
C SER A 54 33.63 17.58 -10.93
N SER A 55 33.14 16.42 -11.36
CA SER A 55 32.13 15.66 -10.61
C SER A 55 32.84 14.56 -9.86
N GLU A 56 32.72 14.59 -8.54
CA GLU A 56 33.12 13.50 -7.67
C GLU A 56 32.38 12.22 -8.09
N GLU A 57 33.17 11.19 -8.38
CA GLU A 57 32.68 9.83 -8.60
C GLU A 57 32.00 9.35 -7.29
N ALA A 58 30.69 9.23 -7.32
CA ALA A 58 29.98 8.37 -6.39
C ALA A 58 30.45 6.94 -6.67
N LYS A 59 31.19 6.40 -5.73
CA LYS A 59 31.63 5.02 -5.72
C LYS A 59 30.41 4.11 -5.80
N SER A 60 30.20 3.48 -6.95
CA SER A 60 29.30 2.33 -7.06
C SER A 60 29.77 1.28 -6.05
N GLU A 61 28.96 0.99 -5.05
CA GLU A 61 29.16 -0.20 -4.22
C GLU A 61 29.08 -1.41 -5.13
N ALA A 62 30.13 -2.21 -5.12
CA ALA A 62 30.27 -3.36 -5.99
C ALA A 62 29.13 -4.35 -5.73
N ALA A 63 28.46 -4.78 -6.80
CA ALA A 63 27.51 -5.89 -6.78
C ALA A 63 28.15 -7.09 -6.05
N ALA A 64 27.45 -7.61 -5.04
CA ALA A 64 27.90 -8.77 -4.29
C ALA A 64 28.06 -9.94 -5.26
N SER A 65 29.22 -10.58 -5.31
CA SER A 65 29.45 -11.75 -6.15
C SER A 65 28.61 -12.91 -5.59
N THR A 66 27.56 -13.29 -6.30
CA THR A 66 26.59 -14.31 -5.85
C THR A 66 27.10 -15.75 -5.99
N ASP A 67 28.36 -15.96 -6.35
CA ASP A 67 28.99 -17.29 -6.53
C ASP A 67 28.08 -18.31 -7.26
N GLY A 68 27.28 -17.82 -8.24
CA GLY A 68 26.35 -18.62 -9.04
C GLY A 68 25.05 -19.02 -8.34
N LYS A 69 24.78 -18.53 -7.13
CA LYS A 69 23.51 -18.75 -6.41
C LYS A 69 22.42 -17.86 -6.99
N THR A 70 21.24 -18.43 -7.22
CA THR A 70 20.03 -17.72 -7.64
C THR A 70 19.01 -17.71 -6.52
N TYR A 71 18.21 -16.65 -6.46
CA TYR A 71 17.20 -16.44 -5.44
C TYR A 71 15.82 -16.26 -6.06
N LYS A 72 14.82 -16.89 -5.47
CA LYS A 72 13.43 -16.73 -5.83
C LYS A 72 12.69 -16.02 -4.69
N VAL A 73 12.15 -14.84 -4.95
CA VAL A 73 11.42 -14.03 -3.97
C VAL A 73 9.94 -14.01 -4.32
N GLY A 74 9.08 -14.38 -3.35
CA GLY A 74 7.64 -14.25 -3.45
C GLY A 74 7.20 -12.88 -2.95
N ILE A 75 6.37 -12.18 -3.71
CA ILE A 75 5.75 -10.91 -3.31
C ILE A 75 4.24 -11.11 -3.19
N CYS A 76 3.73 -11.02 -1.96
CA CYS A 76 2.30 -11.01 -1.68
C CYS A 76 1.85 -9.58 -1.43
N GLN A 77 1.22 -8.96 -2.41
CA GLN A 77 0.62 -7.64 -2.28
C GLN A 77 -0.87 -7.75 -1.97
N LEU A 78 -1.35 -7.04 -0.95
CA LEU A 78 -2.75 -7.08 -0.55
C LEU A 78 -3.69 -6.62 -1.66
N VAL A 79 -3.43 -5.43 -2.20
CA VAL A 79 -4.27 -4.80 -3.23
C VAL A 79 -3.42 -3.84 -4.06
N GLN A 80 -3.90 -3.46 -5.22
CA GLN A 80 -3.22 -2.47 -6.07
C GLN A 80 -3.66 -1.05 -5.70
N HIS A 81 -2.71 -0.24 -5.29
CA HIS A 81 -2.80 1.22 -5.18
C HIS A 81 -1.39 1.83 -5.13
N VAL A 82 -1.32 3.17 -5.31
CA VAL A 82 -0.06 3.91 -5.52
C VAL A 82 1.01 3.59 -4.47
N ALA A 83 0.65 3.56 -3.18
CA ALA A 83 1.62 3.35 -2.11
C ALA A 83 2.20 1.93 -2.12
N LEU A 84 1.35 0.88 -2.22
CA LEU A 84 1.84 -0.50 -2.26
C LEU A 84 2.62 -0.82 -3.53
N ASP A 85 2.20 -0.27 -4.69
CA ASP A 85 2.92 -0.43 -5.96
C ASP A 85 4.31 0.22 -5.86
N ALA A 86 4.42 1.42 -5.26
CA ALA A 86 5.68 2.09 -5.04
C ALA A 86 6.61 1.32 -4.08
N ALA A 87 6.07 0.77 -2.98
CA ALA A 87 6.85 -0.05 -2.05
C ALA A 87 7.35 -1.35 -2.71
N ALA A 88 6.50 -2.05 -3.47
CA ALA A 88 6.91 -3.23 -4.22
C ALA A 88 7.98 -2.91 -5.26
N GLN A 89 7.85 -1.77 -5.95
CA GLN A 89 8.85 -1.35 -6.94
C GLN A 89 10.19 -1.02 -6.30
N GLY A 90 10.22 -0.21 -5.23
CA GLY A 90 11.46 0.11 -4.51
C GLY A 90 12.16 -1.14 -3.96
N PHE A 91 11.40 -2.11 -3.48
CA PHE A 91 11.92 -3.40 -3.04
C PHE A 91 12.59 -4.18 -4.19
N LYS A 92 11.91 -4.28 -5.34
CA LYS A 92 12.45 -4.98 -6.53
C LYS A 92 13.70 -4.30 -7.08
N ASP A 93 13.70 -2.97 -7.12
CA ASP A 93 14.84 -2.20 -7.62
C ASP A 93 16.06 -2.41 -6.74
N ALA A 94 15.93 -2.33 -5.41
CA ALA A 94 17.05 -2.55 -4.49
C ALA A 94 17.64 -3.96 -4.58
N LEU A 95 16.81 -4.99 -4.78
CA LEU A 95 17.28 -6.35 -4.99
C LEU A 95 17.95 -6.54 -6.35
N THR A 96 17.38 -5.96 -7.40
CA THR A 96 17.92 -6.02 -8.76
C THR A 96 19.27 -5.29 -8.86
N ASP A 97 19.38 -4.13 -8.22
CA ASP A 97 20.63 -3.36 -8.18
C ASP A 97 21.74 -4.12 -7.47
N ALA A 98 21.41 -4.86 -6.40
CA ALA A 98 22.40 -5.58 -5.61
C ALA A 98 22.75 -6.96 -6.17
N LEU A 99 21.79 -7.70 -6.74
CA LEU A 99 21.90 -9.11 -7.10
C LEU A 99 21.82 -9.35 -8.62
N GLY A 100 21.38 -8.36 -9.41
CA GLY A 100 21.25 -8.47 -10.87
C GLY A 100 20.34 -9.62 -11.27
N ASP A 101 20.77 -10.40 -12.26
CA ASP A 101 20.04 -11.56 -12.79
C ASP A 101 19.96 -12.76 -11.82
N ALA A 102 20.61 -12.66 -10.66
CA ALA A 102 20.54 -13.73 -9.64
C ALA A 102 19.25 -13.74 -8.86
N VAL A 103 18.39 -12.70 -8.94
CA VAL A 103 17.08 -12.64 -8.28
C VAL A 103 15.96 -12.74 -9.29
N THR A 104 14.91 -13.47 -8.91
CA THR A 104 13.64 -13.56 -9.66
C THR A 104 12.47 -13.35 -8.73
N PHE A 105 11.38 -12.75 -9.24
CA PHE A 105 10.20 -12.39 -8.46
C PHE A 105 8.96 -13.20 -8.92
N ASP A 106 8.20 -13.72 -7.95
CA ASP A 106 6.86 -14.27 -8.12
C ASP A 106 5.90 -13.30 -7.41
N GLU A 107 5.37 -12.33 -8.16
CA GLU A 107 4.53 -11.26 -7.64
C GLU A 107 3.06 -11.59 -7.83
N GLN A 108 2.31 -11.60 -6.73
CA GLN A 108 0.89 -11.93 -6.73
C GLN A 108 0.10 -10.90 -5.90
N ASN A 109 -1.08 -10.54 -6.42
CA ASN A 109 -1.98 -9.57 -5.82
C ASN A 109 -3.23 -10.26 -5.27
N ALA A 110 -3.54 -10.02 -4.00
CA ALA A 110 -4.68 -10.63 -3.32
C ALA A 110 -6.02 -9.89 -3.55
N GLN A 111 -5.99 -8.76 -4.25
CA GLN A 111 -7.17 -7.96 -4.61
C GLN A 111 -8.05 -7.55 -3.42
N GLY A 112 -7.40 -7.27 -2.27
CA GLY A 112 -8.06 -6.86 -1.04
C GLY A 112 -8.59 -7.99 -0.17
N ASP A 113 -8.39 -9.26 -0.56
CA ASP A 113 -8.91 -10.41 0.19
C ASP A 113 -7.84 -11.13 1.01
N SER A 114 -7.98 -11.14 2.33
CA SER A 114 -7.03 -11.76 3.27
C SER A 114 -6.94 -13.28 3.10
N ASN A 115 -8.01 -13.96 2.65
CA ASN A 115 -7.96 -15.39 2.38
C ASN A 115 -7.15 -15.69 1.11
N THR A 116 -7.20 -14.77 0.15
CA THR A 116 -6.37 -14.83 -1.05
C THR A 116 -4.90 -14.62 -0.68
N CYS A 117 -4.56 -13.71 0.26
CA CYS A 117 -3.21 -13.62 0.81
C CYS A 117 -2.72 -14.97 1.35
N SER A 118 -3.55 -15.67 2.14
CA SER A 118 -3.21 -17.00 2.67
C SER A 118 -2.97 -18.02 1.56
N THR A 119 -3.74 -17.97 0.48
CA THR A 119 -3.57 -18.85 -0.69
C THR A 119 -2.25 -18.57 -1.40
N ILE A 120 -1.91 -17.31 -1.60
CA ILE A 120 -0.64 -16.86 -2.21
C ILE A 120 0.55 -17.32 -1.36
N ILE A 121 0.51 -17.09 -0.06
CA ILE A 121 1.58 -17.52 0.87
C ILE A 121 1.75 -19.06 0.81
N ASN A 122 0.68 -19.83 0.83
CA ASN A 122 0.76 -21.29 0.71
C ASN A 122 1.39 -21.73 -0.63
N SER A 123 1.14 -20.99 -1.71
CA SER A 123 1.79 -21.22 -3.00
C SER A 123 3.32 -20.96 -2.91
N PHE A 124 3.74 -19.87 -2.28
CA PHE A 124 5.15 -19.56 -2.09
C PHE A 124 5.87 -20.61 -1.23
N VAL A 125 5.24 -21.05 -0.15
CA VAL A 125 5.76 -22.14 0.70
C VAL A 125 5.92 -23.44 -0.12
N SER A 126 4.92 -23.82 -0.91
CA SER A 126 4.96 -25.01 -1.75
C SER A 126 6.04 -24.92 -2.84
N ASN A 127 6.24 -23.72 -3.40
CA ASN A 127 7.26 -23.44 -4.40
C ASN A 127 8.65 -23.21 -3.80
N LYS A 128 8.78 -23.25 -2.48
CA LYS A 128 10.03 -23.06 -1.72
C LYS A 128 10.79 -21.82 -2.16
N VAL A 129 10.12 -20.66 -2.12
CA VAL A 129 10.79 -19.38 -2.34
C VAL A 129 11.83 -19.12 -1.25
N ASP A 130 12.88 -18.37 -1.55
CA ASP A 130 13.97 -18.10 -0.61
C ASP A 130 13.63 -16.99 0.38
N LEU A 131 12.68 -16.10 0.05
CA LEU A 131 12.19 -15.01 0.87
C LEU A 131 10.79 -14.61 0.42
N ILE A 132 9.96 -14.14 1.36
CA ILE A 132 8.65 -13.57 1.10
C ILE A 132 8.66 -12.09 1.46
N LEU A 133 8.24 -11.23 0.52
CA LEU A 133 7.77 -9.88 0.82
C LEU A 133 6.27 -9.92 1.10
N ALA A 134 5.88 -9.50 2.29
CA ALA A 134 4.50 -9.29 2.68
C ALA A 134 4.18 -7.79 2.62
N ASN A 135 3.48 -7.36 1.57
CA ASN A 135 3.17 -5.96 1.31
C ASN A 135 1.77 -5.63 1.83
N ALA A 136 1.69 -4.95 2.94
CA ALA A 136 0.58 -4.59 3.83
C ALA A 136 0.33 -5.57 4.99
N THR A 137 -0.35 -5.08 6.04
CA THR A 137 -0.66 -5.81 7.28
C THR A 137 -1.37 -7.16 7.06
N PRO A 138 -2.44 -7.28 6.24
CA PRO A 138 -3.07 -8.59 6.02
C PRO A 138 -2.18 -9.61 5.32
N ALA A 139 -1.27 -9.15 4.44
CA ALA A 139 -0.28 -10.04 3.81
C ALA A 139 0.75 -10.55 4.83
N LEU A 140 1.19 -9.69 5.76
CA LEU A 140 2.10 -10.08 6.85
C LEU A 140 1.44 -11.08 7.80
N GLN A 141 0.18 -10.87 8.18
CA GLN A 141 -0.59 -11.81 8.99
C GLN A 141 -0.74 -13.19 8.33
N ALA A 142 -1.01 -13.20 7.02
CA ALA A 142 -1.07 -14.43 6.25
C ALA A 142 0.30 -15.14 6.20
N ALA A 143 1.39 -14.40 6.05
CA ALA A 143 2.74 -14.95 6.04
C ALA A 143 3.14 -15.53 7.40
N GLN A 144 2.83 -14.84 8.51
CA GLN A 144 3.04 -15.35 9.87
C GLN A 144 2.34 -16.68 10.10
N ALA A 145 1.09 -16.78 9.63
CA ALA A 145 0.30 -18.02 9.78
C ALA A 145 0.78 -19.16 8.84
N GLY A 146 1.38 -18.81 7.70
CA GLY A 146 1.71 -19.77 6.63
C GLY A 146 3.10 -20.39 6.73
N THR A 147 4.07 -19.72 7.36
CA THR A 147 5.44 -20.25 7.46
C THR A 147 6.18 -19.74 8.69
N ASN A 148 7.00 -20.61 9.27
CA ASN A 148 7.98 -20.28 10.31
C ASN A 148 9.43 -20.58 9.88
N GLU A 149 9.64 -20.93 8.61
CA GLU A 149 10.93 -21.33 8.06
C GLU A 149 11.45 -20.35 7.01
N ILE A 150 10.56 -19.92 6.09
CA ILE A 150 10.95 -18.98 5.02
C ILE A 150 11.04 -17.57 5.63
N PRO A 151 12.15 -16.85 5.41
CA PRO A 151 12.26 -15.45 5.83
C PRO A 151 11.14 -14.59 5.25
N VAL A 152 10.50 -13.78 6.09
CA VAL A 152 9.41 -12.86 5.72
C VAL A 152 9.82 -11.44 6.07
N LEU A 153 9.80 -10.56 5.09
CA LEU A 153 9.92 -9.12 5.32
C LEU A 153 8.58 -8.44 5.05
N GLY A 154 8.07 -7.73 6.06
CA GLY A 154 6.93 -6.85 5.88
C GLY A 154 7.35 -5.52 5.29
N THR A 155 6.52 -4.91 4.47
CA THR A 155 6.61 -3.50 4.05
C THR A 155 5.23 -2.90 4.01
N ALA A 156 5.10 -1.59 4.17
CA ALA A 156 3.81 -0.93 4.32
C ALA A 156 2.94 -1.58 5.41
N VAL A 157 3.57 -1.90 6.53
CA VAL A 157 2.94 -2.43 7.74
C VAL A 157 3.05 -1.38 8.82
N THR A 158 1.91 -0.92 9.33
CA THR A 158 1.88 0.24 10.22
C THR A 158 2.44 -0.09 11.59
N GLU A 159 1.88 -1.08 12.29
CA GLU A 159 2.30 -1.43 13.66
C GLU A 159 2.39 -2.95 13.80
N TYR A 160 3.62 -3.46 13.98
CA TYR A 160 3.92 -4.88 13.98
C TYR A 160 3.38 -5.61 15.21
N GLY A 161 3.33 -4.95 16.37
CA GLY A 161 2.76 -5.52 17.60
C GLY A 161 1.29 -5.85 17.42
N VAL A 162 0.51 -4.89 16.89
CA VAL A 162 -0.91 -5.09 16.58
C VAL A 162 -1.10 -6.11 15.45
N ALA A 163 -0.31 -5.99 14.38
CA ALA A 163 -0.40 -6.88 13.21
C ALA A 163 -0.20 -8.35 13.59
N LEU A 164 0.75 -8.62 14.47
CA LEU A 164 1.21 -9.97 14.83
C LEU A 164 0.75 -10.44 16.21
N GLY A 165 0.01 -9.61 16.96
CA GLY A 165 -0.47 -9.92 18.30
C GLY A 165 0.67 -10.03 19.34
N ILE A 166 1.68 -9.14 19.26
CA ILE A 166 2.83 -9.12 20.15
C ILE A 166 2.62 -8.05 21.23
N ASP A 167 2.31 -8.47 22.45
CA ASP A 167 2.16 -7.56 23.56
C ASP A 167 3.52 -6.91 23.94
N GLY A 168 3.51 -5.58 24.07
CA GLY A 168 4.70 -4.82 24.45
C GLY A 168 5.81 -4.86 23.41
N PHE A 169 5.44 -4.86 22.11
CA PHE A 169 6.40 -4.83 21.00
C PHE A 169 7.44 -3.72 21.18
N ASP A 170 8.71 -4.09 21.09
CA ASP A 170 9.86 -3.21 21.33
C ASP A 170 10.73 -2.95 20.08
N GLY A 171 10.20 -3.28 18.90
CA GLY A 171 10.87 -3.11 17.62
C GLY A 171 11.50 -4.38 17.06
N LEU A 172 11.52 -5.50 17.80
CA LEU A 172 12.04 -6.78 17.33
C LEU A 172 10.93 -7.84 17.29
N VAL A 173 10.60 -8.36 16.10
CA VAL A 173 9.67 -9.48 15.97
C VAL A 173 10.32 -10.80 16.31
N GLY A 174 11.53 -11.02 15.82
CA GLY A 174 12.25 -12.30 15.99
C GLY A 174 11.75 -13.40 15.06
N GLY A 175 12.23 -14.64 15.29
CA GLY A 175 11.86 -15.77 14.46
C GLY A 175 12.28 -15.58 13.00
N ASN A 176 11.34 -15.74 12.08
CA ASN A 176 11.57 -15.58 10.64
C ASN A 176 10.98 -14.28 10.06
N ILE A 177 10.61 -13.30 10.88
CA ILE A 177 9.91 -12.09 10.46
C ILE A 177 10.67 -10.84 10.88
N SER A 178 10.78 -9.87 9.99
CA SER A 178 11.20 -8.48 10.20
C SER A 178 10.59 -7.59 9.11
N GLY A 179 11.09 -6.38 8.91
CA GLY A 179 10.65 -5.51 7.81
C GLY A 179 10.71 -4.03 8.13
N THR A 180 9.88 -3.27 7.45
CA THR A 180 9.77 -1.81 7.61
C THR A 180 8.36 -1.39 7.98
N SER A 181 8.24 -0.33 8.79
CA SER A 181 6.98 0.25 9.23
C SER A 181 6.72 1.58 8.52
N ASP A 182 5.47 1.79 8.11
CA ASP A 182 4.96 3.04 7.55
C ASP A 182 4.25 3.92 8.59
N LEU A 183 4.36 3.57 9.88
CA LEU A 183 3.70 4.31 10.95
C LEU A 183 4.18 5.77 10.99
N ALA A 184 3.29 6.67 10.61
CA ALA A 184 3.50 8.11 10.80
C ALA A 184 3.21 8.52 12.25
N PRO A 185 3.75 9.66 12.74
CA PRO A 185 3.38 10.22 14.03
C PRO A 185 1.88 10.60 14.04
N LEU A 186 1.06 9.79 14.69
CA LEU A 186 -0.41 9.93 14.67
C LEU A 186 -0.89 11.16 15.44
N ASP A 187 -0.16 11.58 16.45
CA ASP A 187 -0.37 12.84 17.16
C ASP A 187 -0.10 14.07 16.28
N GLU A 188 0.89 13.99 15.39
CA GLU A 188 1.16 15.04 14.40
C GLU A 188 0.10 15.07 13.28
N GLN A 189 -0.49 13.92 12.91
CA GLN A 189 -1.63 13.88 12.00
C GLN A 189 -2.88 14.50 12.63
N ALA A 190 -3.13 14.25 13.93
CA ALA A 190 -4.19 14.93 14.67
C ALA A 190 -3.93 16.44 14.78
N ALA A 191 -2.68 16.84 15.04
CA ALA A 191 -2.29 18.25 15.08
C ALA A 191 -2.45 18.94 13.71
N MET A 192 -2.16 18.25 12.60
CA MET A 192 -2.40 18.74 11.23
C MET A 192 -3.90 18.99 10.99
N LEU A 193 -4.77 18.07 11.41
CA LEU A 193 -6.22 18.27 11.31
C LEU A 193 -6.63 19.51 12.10
N HIS A 194 -6.12 19.68 13.32
CA HIS A 194 -6.40 20.86 14.16
C HIS A 194 -5.86 22.15 13.54
N GLU A 195 -4.66 22.13 12.95
CA GLU A 195 -4.06 23.28 12.26
C GLU A 195 -4.94 23.79 11.11
N LEU A 196 -5.47 22.86 10.31
CA LEU A 196 -6.24 23.19 9.12
C LEU A 196 -7.72 23.46 9.42
N PHE A 197 -8.30 22.82 10.44
CA PHE A 197 -9.72 22.86 10.75
C PHE A 197 -10.01 23.14 12.24
N PRO A 198 -9.49 24.25 12.82
CA PRO A 198 -9.62 24.53 14.27
C PRO A 198 -11.07 24.80 14.70
N ASP A 199 -11.93 25.19 13.76
CA ASP A 199 -13.36 25.49 14.03
C ASP A 199 -14.29 24.29 13.87
N ALA A 200 -13.80 23.16 13.32
CA ALA A 200 -14.57 21.92 13.21
C ALA A 200 -14.99 21.42 14.60
N LYS A 201 -16.11 20.72 14.67
CA LYS A 201 -16.63 20.14 15.93
C LYS A 201 -16.66 18.63 15.84
N ASN A 202 -17.14 18.11 14.70
CA ASN A 202 -17.39 16.70 14.48
C ASN A 202 -16.38 16.17 13.49
N VAL A 203 -15.56 15.21 13.91
CA VAL A 203 -14.60 14.51 13.06
C VAL A 203 -15.10 13.10 12.77
N GLY A 204 -15.28 12.77 11.49
CA GLY A 204 -15.58 11.42 11.05
C GLY A 204 -14.31 10.61 10.87
N LEU A 205 -14.21 9.46 11.51
CA LEU A 205 -13.10 8.53 11.38
C LEU A 205 -13.52 7.41 10.42
N LEU A 206 -13.17 7.53 9.13
CA LEU A 206 -13.56 6.61 8.07
C LEU A 206 -12.47 5.56 7.85
N TYR A 207 -12.79 4.29 8.05
CA TYR A 207 -11.79 3.21 7.97
C TYR A 207 -12.39 1.84 7.68
N CYS A 208 -11.56 0.92 7.17
CA CYS A 208 -11.91 -0.48 6.96
C CYS A 208 -11.74 -1.28 8.26
N SER A 209 -12.84 -1.84 8.79
CA SER A 209 -12.83 -2.64 10.00
C SER A 209 -12.14 -4.00 9.86
N ALA A 210 -11.90 -4.45 8.63
CA ALA A 210 -11.14 -5.67 8.34
C ALA A 210 -9.62 -5.47 8.40
N GLU A 211 -9.16 -4.23 8.56
CA GLU A 211 -7.74 -3.87 8.60
C GLU A 211 -7.32 -3.45 10.02
N ALA A 212 -6.52 -4.29 10.70
CA ALA A 212 -6.08 -4.03 12.08
C ALA A 212 -5.22 -2.75 12.20
N ASN A 213 -4.42 -2.42 11.16
CA ASN A 213 -3.67 -1.17 11.06
C ASN A 213 -4.58 0.06 11.09
N SER A 214 -5.70 0.00 10.38
CA SER A 214 -6.66 1.12 10.30
C SER A 214 -7.35 1.36 11.65
N GLN A 215 -7.80 0.28 12.32
CA GLN A 215 -8.40 0.37 13.65
C GLN A 215 -7.42 0.99 14.66
N TYR A 216 -6.17 0.53 14.71
CA TYR A 216 -5.15 1.07 15.61
C TYR A 216 -4.93 2.57 15.42
N GLN A 217 -4.84 3.02 14.16
CA GLN A 217 -4.61 4.43 13.85
C GLN A 217 -5.80 5.30 14.24
N VAL A 218 -7.03 4.89 13.89
CA VAL A 218 -8.22 5.71 14.23
C VAL A 218 -8.46 5.77 15.73
N ASP A 219 -8.15 4.71 16.49
CA ASP A 219 -8.25 4.73 17.95
C ASP A 219 -7.27 5.73 18.56
N THR A 220 -6.03 5.74 18.05
CA THR A 220 -4.96 6.64 18.53
C THR A 220 -5.26 8.10 18.17
N VAL A 221 -5.63 8.37 16.92
CA VAL A 221 -5.97 9.72 16.43
C VAL A 221 -7.23 10.25 17.13
N LYS A 222 -8.24 9.39 17.35
CA LYS A 222 -9.41 9.74 18.12
C LYS A 222 -9.07 10.28 19.50
N ALA A 223 -8.24 9.56 20.24
CA ALA A 223 -7.84 9.98 21.58
C ALA A 223 -7.17 11.37 21.56
N ALA A 224 -6.25 11.61 20.62
CA ALA A 224 -5.57 12.89 20.47
C ALA A 224 -6.54 14.02 20.08
N LEU A 225 -7.47 13.78 19.16
CA LEU A 225 -8.46 14.78 18.73
C LEU A 225 -9.49 15.09 19.83
N GLU A 226 -9.92 14.10 20.60
CA GLU A 226 -10.82 14.32 21.74
C GLU A 226 -10.16 15.15 22.86
N GLU A 227 -8.86 14.97 23.10
CA GLU A 227 -8.09 15.84 24.00
C GLU A 227 -8.01 17.30 23.50
N MET A 228 -8.03 17.51 22.17
CA MET A 228 -8.11 18.84 21.55
C MET A 228 -9.53 19.44 21.54
N GLY A 229 -10.56 18.67 21.99
CA GLY A 229 -11.94 19.11 22.15
C GLY A 229 -12.86 18.80 20.98
N TYR A 230 -12.47 17.96 20.04
CA TYR A 230 -13.35 17.47 18.97
C TYR A 230 -14.28 16.34 19.46
N THR A 231 -15.40 16.18 18.78
CA THR A 231 -16.26 15.00 18.90
C THR A 231 -15.94 14.07 17.74
N CYS A 232 -15.46 12.85 18.03
CA CYS A 232 -15.05 11.89 17.00
C CYS A 232 -16.03 10.73 16.93
N GLU A 233 -16.50 10.42 15.71
CA GLU A 233 -17.42 9.31 15.41
C GLU A 233 -16.77 8.33 14.44
N TYR A 234 -16.89 7.02 14.72
CA TYR A 234 -16.38 5.97 13.83
C TYR A 234 -17.33 5.69 12.66
N TYR A 235 -16.80 5.66 11.47
CA TYR A 235 -17.46 5.27 10.23
C TYR A 235 -16.72 4.08 9.64
N ALA A 236 -17.03 2.90 10.18
CA ALA A 236 -16.37 1.66 9.80
C ALA A 236 -17.11 1.02 8.62
N PHE A 237 -16.41 0.82 7.51
CA PHE A 237 -16.86 -0.04 6.42
C PHE A 237 -16.13 -1.39 6.49
N SER A 238 -16.71 -2.44 5.92
CA SER A 238 -16.14 -3.79 5.96
C SER A 238 -15.33 -4.15 4.71
N ASP A 239 -15.74 -3.61 3.58
CA ASP A 239 -15.09 -3.77 2.27
C ASP A 239 -15.55 -2.65 1.31
N SER A 240 -15.14 -2.71 0.05
CA SER A 240 -15.49 -1.69 -0.95
C SER A 240 -16.99 -1.63 -1.29
N ASN A 241 -17.81 -2.65 -0.94
CA ASN A 241 -19.23 -2.67 -1.30
C ASN A 241 -20.07 -1.74 -0.43
N ASP A 242 -19.71 -1.56 0.84
CA ASP A 242 -20.42 -0.67 1.76
C ASP A 242 -19.74 0.71 1.91
N LEU A 243 -18.53 0.90 1.36
CA LEU A 243 -17.75 2.13 1.43
C LEU A 243 -18.55 3.38 1.03
N ALA A 244 -19.24 3.35 -0.12
CA ALA A 244 -20.00 4.51 -0.58
C ALA A 244 -21.12 4.93 0.40
N THR A 245 -21.82 3.96 1.00
CA THR A 245 -22.89 4.22 1.96
C THR A 245 -22.34 4.79 3.26
N ILE A 246 -21.25 4.21 3.77
CA ILE A 246 -20.60 4.65 5.00
C ILE A 246 -19.96 6.03 4.80
N THR A 247 -19.29 6.28 3.68
CA THR A 247 -18.73 7.59 3.34
C THR A 247 -19.82 8.68 3.25
N THR A 248 -20.97 8.36 2.64
CA THR A 248 -22.11 9.30 2.57
C THR A 248 -22.62 9.65 3.97
N ASN A 249 -22.69 8.67 4.87
CA ASN A 249 -23.08 8.90 6.24
C ASN A 249 -22.05 9.77 6.99
N ALA A 250 -20.76 9.46 6.82
CA ALA A 250 -19.66 10.27 7.38
C ALA A 250 -19.74 11.73 6.90
N ALA A 251 -19.85 11.94 5.58
CA ALA A 251 -19.91 13.28 4.99
C ALA A 251 -21.16 14.08 5.40
N THR A 252 -22.24 13.40 5.79
CA THR A 252 -23.47 14.08 6.25
C THR A 252 -23.36 14.58 7.70
N ASN A 253 -22.55 13.91 8.53
CA ASN A 253 -22.54 14.13 9.97
C ASN A 253 -21.21 14.70 10.50
N SER A 254 -20.22 14.92 9.63
CA SER A 254 -18.90 15.39 10.03
C SER A 254 -18.56 16.73 9.36
N ASP A 255 -17.81 17.55 10.07
CA ASP A 255 -17.24 18.79 9.54
C ASP A 255 -15.95 18.53 8.75
N VAL A 256 -15.22 17.48 9.13
CA VAL A 256 -14.00 16.97 8.50
C VAL A 256 -13.93 15.46 8.71
N ILE A 257 -13.34 14.75 7.75
CA ILE A 257 -13.12 13.29 7.82
C ILE A 257 -11.62 13.04 7.93
N TYR A 258 -11.23 12.12 8.81
CA TYR A 258 -9.90 11.52 8.86
C TYR A 258 -9.97 10.09 8.30
N ILE A 259 -9.06 9.77 7.39
CA ILE A 259 -8.85 8.42 6.86
C ILE A 259 -7.42 8.01 7.20
N PRO A 260 -7.20 6.92 7.93
CA PRO A 260 -5.85 6.44 8.26
C PRO A 260 -5.12 5.90 7.02
N THR A 261 -3.95 5.32 7.21
CA THR A 261 -3.28 4.49 6.19
C THR A 261 -4.10 3.21 6.01
N ASP A 262 -5.09 3.27 5.12
CA ASP A 262 -6.14 2.26 4.88
C ASP A 262 -6.08 1.78 3.44
N ASN A 263 -5.78 0.51 3.22
CA ASN A 263 -5.53 -0.03 1.88
C ASN A 263 -6.81 -0.09 1.03
N THR A 264 -7.95 -0.38 1.68
CA THR A 264 -9.23 -0.44 0.98
C THR A 264 -9.69 0.97 0.58
N ALA A 265 -9.52 1.97 1.44
CA ALA A 265 -9.77 3.37 1.10
C ALA A 265 -8.83 3.85 -0.02
N ALA A 266 -7.52 3.54 0.06
CA ALA A 266 -6.52 3.91 -0.93
C ALA A 266 -6.82 3.35 -2.32
N ALA A 267 -7.33 2.13 -2.40
CA ALA A 267 -7.76 1.50 -3.66
C ALA A 267 -9.09 2.06 -4.21
N ASN A 268 -9.82 2.88 -3.43
CA ASN A 268 -11.17 3.36 -3.77
C ASN A 268 -11.36 4.87 -3.56
N THR A 269 -10.30 5.65 -3.67
CA THR A 269 -10.31 7.10 -3.42
C THR A 269 -11.30 7.86 -4.30
N GLU A 270 -11.55 7.40 -5.52
CA GLU A 270 -12.53 8.00 -6.42
C GLU A 270 -13.94 7.96 -5.85
N ILE A 271 -14.34 6.85 -5.22
CA ILE A 271 -15.65 6.73 -4.55
C ILE A 271 -15.76 7.77 -3.43
N ILE A 272 -14.72 7.89 -2.61
CA ILE A 272 -14.68 8.83 -1.49
C ILE A 272 -14.73 10.28 -1.99
N ASN A 273 -13.92 10.62 -2.99
CA ASN A 273 -13.87 11.97 -3.55
C ASN A 273 -15.21 12.40 -4.17
N ASN A 274 -15.86 11.49 -4.92
CA ASN A 274 -17.16 11.75 -5.54
C ASN A 274 -18.30 12.01 -4.53
N ILE A 275 -18.08 11.67 -3.27
CA ILE A 275 -19.03 11.94 -2.17
C ILE A 275 -18.59 13.17 -1.35
N CYS A 276 -17.34 13.21 -0.90
CA CYS A 276 -16.86 14.23 0.03
C CYS A 276 -16.71 15.61 -0.64
N GLN A 277 -16.17 15.68 -1.86
CA GLN A 277 -15.94 16.95 -2.54
C GLN A 277 -17.26 17.71 -2.85
N PRO A 278 -18.31 17.10 -3.43
CA PRO A 278 -19.60 17.78 -3.61
C PRO A 278 -20.29 18.15 -2.30
N ALA A 279 -20.09 17.35 -1.22
CA ALA A 279 -20.58 17.66 0.12
C ALA A 279 -19.79 18.78 0.80
N LYS A 280 -18.67 19.21 0.23
CA LYS A 280 -17.70 20.17 0.79
C LYS A 280 -17.15 19.75 2.14
N VAL A 281 -16.99 18.45 2.37
CA VAL A 281 -16.38 17.90 3.58
C VAL A 281 -14.93 17.55 3.27
N PRO A 282 -13.96 18.24 3.87
CA PRO A 282 -12.55 17.98 3.66
C PRO A 282 -12.11 16.63 4.27
N VAL A 283 -11.11 16.02 3.67
CA VAL A 283 -10.53 14.76 4.14
C VAL A 283 -9.06 14.97 4.49
N ILE A 284 -8.65 14.66 5.72
CA ILE A 284 -7.25 14.49 6.12
C ILE A 284 -6.89 13.03 5.94
N ALA A 285 -5.82 12.78 5.20
CA ALA A 285 -5.41 11.44 4.80
C ALA A 285 -4.16 10.96 5.55
N GLY A 286 -4.12 9.69 5.92
CA GLY A 286 -2.99 9.05 6.59
C GLY A 286 -1.78 8.83 5.68
N GLU A 287 -1.99 8.84 4.33
CA GLU A 287 -0.91 8.66 3.37
C GLU A 287 -1.17 9.42 2.05
N GLU A 288 -0.12 9.53 1.21
CA GLU A 288 -0.11 10.38 0.03
C GLU A 288 -1.08 9.94 -1.08
N GLY A 289 -1.23 8.63 -1.32
CA GLY A 289 -2.12 8.12 -2.36
C GLY A 289 -3.59 8.42 -2.06
N ILE A 290 -4.02 8.29 -0.79
CA ILE A 290 -5.35 8.70 -0.35
C ILE A 290 -5.50 10.22 -0.50
N CYS A 291 -4.48 10.99 -0.09
CA CYS A 291 -4.49 12.45 -0.21
C CYS A 291 -4.59 12.89 -1.68
N SER A 292 -3.80 12.28 -2.56
CA SER A 292 -3.84 12.54 -4.00
C SER A 292 -5.21 12.27 -4.61
N GLY A 293 -5.89 11.19 -4.17
CA GLY A 293 -7.17 10.80 -4.74
C GLY A 293 -8.40 11.50 -4.15
N CYS A 294 -8.39 11.85 -2.85
CA CYS A 294 -9.57 12.40 -2.16
C CYS A 294 -9.27 13.30 -0.96
N GLY A 295 -8.01 13.47 -0.56
CA GLY A 295 -7.66 14.24 0.63
C GLY A 295 -7.21 15.67 0.34
N VAL A 296 -7.26 16.53 1.34
CA VAL A 296 -6.74 17.91 1.28
C VAL A 296 -5.29 17.98 1.74
N ALA A 297 -4.92 17.20 2.76
CA ALA A 297 -3.56 17.16 3.29
C ALA A 297 -3.22 15.80 3.92
N THR A 298 -1.94 15.53 4.04
CA THR A 298 -1.36 14.33 4.66
C THR A 298 0.01 14.63 5.27
N LEU A 299 0.36 13.89 6.31
CA LEU A 299 1.73 13.75 6.79
C LEU A 299 2.23 12.37 6.34
N SER A 300 3.04 12.32 5.30
CA SER A 300 3.35 11.08 4.59
C SER A 300 4.84 10.82 4.46
N ILE A 301 5.13 9.59 4.07
CA ILE A 301 6.46 9.05 3.78
C ILE A 301 6.59 8.77 2.28
N SER A 302 7.82 8.50 1.85
CA SER A 302 8.08 7.88 0.54
C SER A 302 7.94 6.37 0.63
N TYR A 303 6.86 5.80 0.06
CA TYR A 303 6.68 4.35 0.01
C TYR A 303 7.71 3.65 -0.90
N TYR A 304 8.20 4.34 -1.93
CA TYR A 304 9.31 3.83 -2.73
C TYR A 304 10.58 3.65 -1.87
N ASP A 305 10.95 4.66 -1.09
CA ASP A 305 12.14 4.58 -0.21
C ASP A 305 11.95 3.54 0.91
N LEU A 306 10.72 3.38 1.41
CA LEU A 306 10.37 2.32 2.35
C LEU A 306 10.62 0.94 1.72
N GLY A 307 10.18 0.75 0.49
CA GLY A 307 10.43 -0.47 -0.29
C GLY A 307 11.92 -0.70 -0.53
N VAL A 308 12.69 0.34 -0.87
CA VAL A 308 14.15 0.28 -1.02
C VAL A 308 14.82 -0.15 0.29
N ALA A 309 14.39 0.37 1.43
CA ALA A 309 14.90 -0.04 2.74
C ALA A 309 14.63 -1.53 2.99
N THR A 310 13.39 -1.99 2.76
CA THR A 310 13.03 -3.41 2.87
C THR A 310 13.85 -4.29 1.92
N GLY A 311 14.09 -3.83 0.69
CA GLY A 311 14.92 -4.53 -0.29
C GLY A 311 16.38 -4.67 0.16
N LYS A 312 16.95 -3.65 0.78
CA LYS A 312 18.30 -3.72 1.39
C LYS A 312 18.35 -4.73 2.54
N MET A 313 17.29 -4.83 3.36
CA MET A 313 17.16 -5.88 4.38
C MET A 313 17.12 -7.26 3.72
N ALA A 314 16.36 -7.43 2.63
CA ALA A 314 16.26 -8.68 1.90
C ALA A 314 17.61 -9.14 1.33
N VAL A 315 18.41 -8.22 0.78
CA VAL A 315 19.77 -8.54 0.29
C VAL A 315 20.62 -9.15 1.40
N LYS A 316 20.66 -8.52 2.59
CA LYS A 316 21.43 -9.02 3.74
C LYS A 316 20.98 -10.42 4.19
N VAL A 317 19.69 -10.69 4.17
CA VAL A 317 19.12 -12.00 4.55
C VAL A 317 19.49 -13.05 3.49
N LEU A 318 19.27 -12.77 2.21
CA LEU A 318 19.51 -13.71 1.10
C LEU A 318 20.98 -14.05 0.94
N THR A 319 21.88 -13.09 1.15
CA THR A 319 23.34 -13.30 1.07
C THR A 319 23.92 -13.94 2.35
N GLY A 320 23.14 -14.02 3.43
CA GLY A 320 23.57 -14.53 4.73
C GLY A 320 24.42 -13.55 5.53
N GLU A 321 24.39 -12.27 5.17
CA GLU A 321 25.07 -11.20 5.90
C GLU A 321 24.37 -10.89 7.23
N ALA A 322 23.05 -11.04 7.29
CA ALA A 322 22.25 -10.82 8.50
C ALA A 322 21.32 -12.00 8.80
N ASN A 323 21.05 -12.21 10.10
CA ASN A 323 20.03 -13.13 10.56
C ASN A 323 18.73 -12.37 10.80
N ILE A 324 17.67 -12.71 10.07
CA ILE A 324 16.38 -12.02 10.15
C ILE A 324 15.81 -11.98 11.58
N SER A 325 16.07 -13.00 12.40
CA SER A 325 15.59 -13.05 13.78
C SER A 325 16.20 -11.98 14.71
N GLU A 326 17.28 -11.35 14.28
CA GLU A 326 18.00 -10.31 15.03
C GLU A 326 17.83 -8.93 14.39
N MET A 327 17.11 -8.85 13.28
CA MET A 327 16.85 -7.58 12.56
C MET A 327 15.65 -6.88 13.20
N PRO A 328 15.81 -5.66 13.73
CA PRO A 328 14.68 -4.86 14.17
C PRO A 328 13.85 -4.40 12.98
N VAL A 329 12.59 -4.06 13.22
CA VAL A 329 11.76 -3.32 12.27
C VAL A 329 12.34 -1.92 12.08
N GLU A 330 12.54 -1.52 10.83
CA GLU A 330 13.02 -0.18 10.49
C GLU A 330 11.83 0.74 10.22
N TYR A 331 11.94 2.01 10.64
CA TYR A 331 10.91 3.04 10.45
C TYR A 331 11.33 4.04 9.38
N ALA A 332 10.34 4.64 8.72
CA ALA A 332 10.61 5.72 7.78
C ALA A 332 11.34 6.89 8.48
N PRO A 333 12.46 7.37 7.91
CA PRO A 333 13.31 8.36 8.59
C PRO A 333 12.75 9.78 8.54
N GLN A 334 11.82 10.07 7.63
CA GLN A 334 11.31 11.41 7.37
C GLN A 334 9.83 11.39 7.02
N PHE A 335 9.14 12.43 7.50
CA PHE A 335 7.75 12.71 7.18
C PHE A 335 7.65 14.09 6.54
N THR A 336 6.76 14.24 5.56
CA THR A 336 6.55 15.47 4.82
C THR A 336 5.08 15.85 4.87
N LYS A 337 4.77 17.09 5.25
CA LYS A 337 3.44 17.66 5.10
C LYS A 337 3.18 17.91 3.63
N LYS A 338 2.22 17.20 3.06
CA LYS A 338 1.82 17.34 1.65
C LYS A 338 0.35 17.72 1.54
N TYR A 339 -0.03 18.34 0.43
CA TYR A 339 -1.41 18.71 0.17
C TYR A 339 -1.80 18.51 -1.29
N ASN A 340 -3.07 18.25 -1.52
CA ASN A 340 -3.66 18.18 -2.86
C ASN A 340 -4.17 19.55 -3.27
N LYS A 341 -3.41 20.22 -4.15
CA LYS A 341 -3.74 21.58 -4.57
C LYS A 341 -5.10 21.65 -5.26
N THR A 342 -5.44 20.69 -6.09
CA THR A 342 -6.68 20.67 -6.87
C THR A 342 -7.91 20.59 -5.96
N ILE A 343 -7.88 19.70 -4.95
CA ILE A 343 -8.97 19.56 -3.99
C ILE A 343 -9.03 20.76 -3.03
N CYS A 344 -7.88 21.27 -2.58
CA CYS A 344 -7.83 22.48 -1.75
C CYS A 344 -8.42 23.70 -2.46
N ASP A 345 -8.07 23.91 -3.74
CA ASP A 345 -8.63 25.00 -4.55
C ASP A 345 -10.16 24.84 -4.72
N ALA A 346 -10.65 23.62 -4.98
CA ALA A 346 -12.08 23.34 -5.14
C ALA A 346 -12.89 23.56 -3.87
N LEU A 347 -12.30 23.32 -2.70
CA LEU A 347 -12.91 23.52 -1.38
C LEU A 347 -12.59 24.89 -0.76
N GLU A 348 -11.82 25.74 -1.45
CA GLU A 348 -11.37 27.06 -0.97
C GLU A 348 -10.53 26.99 0.32
N ILE A 349 -9.79 25.88 0.52
CA ILE A 349 -8.93 25.64 1.68
C ILE A 349 -7.56 26.22 1.42
N LYS A 350 -7.05 27.00 2.40
CA LYS A 350 -5.69 27.52 2.39
C LYS A 350 -4.84 26.66 3.31
N VAL A 351 -3.74 26.15 2.78
CA VAL A 351 -2.73 25.43 3.56
C VAL A 351 -1.57 26.34 3.91
N PRO A 352 -0.88 26.13 5.03
CA PRO A 352 0.35 26.85 5.40
C PRO A 352 1.48 26.65 4.36
N ASP A 353 2.45 27.59 4.36
CA ASP A 353 3.54 27.62 3.38
C ASP A 353 4.56 26.46 3.53
N ASP A 354 4.54 25.73 4.65
CA ASP A 354 5.39 24.57 4.92
C ASP A 354 4.85 23.25 4.35
N TYR A 355 3.69 23.29 3.70
CA TYR A 355 3.13 22.13 2.98
C TYR A 355 3.63 22.09 1.54
N VAL A 356 3.98 20.89 1.08
CA VAL A 356 4.43 20.65 -0.29
C VAL A 356 3.26 20.13 -1.12
N ALA A 357 3.03 20.74 -2.29
CA ALA A 357 2.00 20.24 -3.21
C ALA A 357 2.38 18.83 -3.71
N ILE A 358 1.41 17.93 -3.72
CA ILE A 358 1.55 16.64 -4.40
C ILE A 358 1.65 16.91 -5.90
N GLU A 359 2.64 16.33 -6.56
CA GLU A 359 2.80 16.41 -8.00
C GLU A 359 1.73 15.54 -8.68
N GLU A 360 1.05 16.10 -9.73
CA GLU A 360 0.02 15.40 -10.52
C GLU A 360 0.65 14.49 -11.61
#